data_bb482d67f0bc40fe5f0ef600c3e6dc78
#
_entry.id   bb482d67f0bc40fe5f0ef600c3e6dc78
#
_cell.length_a   1.000
_cell.length_b   1.000
_cell.length_c   1.000
_cell.angle_alpha   90.00
_cell.angle_beta   90.00
_cell.angle_gamma   90.00
#
_symmetry.space_group_name_H-M   'P 1'
#
loop_
_entity.id
_entity.type
_entity.pdbx_description
1 polymer ?
#
loop_
_entity_poly.entity_id
_entity_poly.type
_entity_poly.pdbx_seq_one_letter_code
_entity_poly.pdbx_strand_id
1 'polypeptide(L)'
;MDVRGKRQKHESLFFAIVLARSRYKFTCFSRRPFDTELAIYAHERAFEYFGGKPEKILYDQDRVLISRENLGDLVLTRKFQTFVREQHFQPVFCHKADPESKGKVENVVKYVKENFLVARVFRDIDSLNREALEWLERTGNGKVHGTARLVPREEFAVEKSFLIPYHGTPQPPQEEMREYHVRKDNTVQYRGN
;
A
#
# COMPACT_ATOMS: atom_id res chain seq x y z
N MET A 1 -32.31 -22.17 19.40
CA MET A 1 -31.33 -22.28 18.28
C MET A 1 -30.86 -20.88 17.98
N ASP A 2 -29.68 -20.53 18.50
CA ASP A 2 -29.11 -19.17 18.34
C ASP A 2 -28.00 -19.23 17.25
N VAL A 3 -28.36 -18.78 16.05
CA VAL A 3 -27.44 -18.72 14.92
C VAL A 3 -26.90 -17.28 14.84
N ARG A 4 -26.07 -16.91 15.80
CA ARG A 4 -25.23 -15.70 15.67
C ARG A 4 -24.02 -16.06 14.83
N GLY A 5 -24.14 -15.93 13.53
CA GLY A 5 -23.01 -15.96 12.62
C GLY A 5 -22.00 -14.88 13.00
N LYS A 6 -20.89 -15.27 13.63
CA LYS A 6 -19.73 -14.40 13.82
C LYS A 6 -19.25 -14.02 12.43
N ARG A 7 -19.54 -12.77 11.99
CA ARG A 7 -18.85 -12.17 10.84
C ARG A 7 -17.36 -12.15 11.20
N GLN A 8 -16.58 -13.05 10.60
CA GLN A 8 -15.13 -12.91 10.63
C GLN A 8 -14.79 -11.55 10.04
N LYS A 9 -14.30 -10.65 10.88
CA LYS A 9 -13.75 -9.37 10.48
C LYS A 9 -12.41 -9.69 9.79
N HIS A 10 -12.42 -9.96 8.50
CA HIS A 10 -11.20 -10.02 7.72
C HIS A 10 -10.61 -8.61 7.72
N GLU A 11 -9.58 -8.38 8.53
CA GLU A 11 -8.77 -7.17 8.39
C GLU A 11 -8.06 -7.26 7.04
N SER A 12 -8.64 -6.59 6.06
CA SER A 12 -8.00 -6.46 4.76
C SER A 12 -6.80 -5.54 4.91
N LEU A 13 -5.62 -6.12 4.80
CA LEU A 13 -4.35 -5.39 4.78
C LEU A 13 -4.17 -4.77 3.40
N PHE A 14 -3.79 -3.52 3.34
CA PHE A 14 -3.55 -2.85 2.06
C PHE A 14 -2.46 -1.79 2.14
N PHE A 15 -1.79 -1.63 1.02
CA PHE A 15 -0.87 -0.55 0.74
C PHE A 15 -1.65 0.61 0.09
N ALA A 16 -1.29 1.84 0.41
CA ALA A 16 -1.85 3.03 -0.21
C ALA A 16 -0.75 4.04 -0.51
N ILE A 17 -0.82 4.65 -1.67
CA ILE A 17 0.03 5.78 -2.06
C ILE A 17 -0.83 6.90 -2.63
N VAL A 18 -0.45 8.14 -2.37
CA VAL A 18 -1.14 9.34 -2.86
C VAL A 18 -0.11 10.33 -3.41
N LEU A 19 -0.36 10.83 -4.61
CA LEU A 19 0.47 11.88 -5.18
C LEU A 19 0.22 13.20 -4.46
N ALA A 20 1.29 13.94 -4.19
CA ALA A 20 1.24 15.07 -3.25
C ALA A 20 0.46 16.27 -3.80
N ARG A 21 0.56 16.56 -5.09
CA ARG A 21 -0.12 17.67 -5.76
C ARG A 21 -1.57 17.31 -6.11
N SER A 22 -1.75 16.34 -6.98
CA SER A 22 -3.07 15.96 -7.52
C SER A 22 -3.99 15.30 -6.53
N ARG A 23 -3.44 14.73 -5.44
CA ARG A 23 -4.16 13.83 -4.53
C ARG A 23 -4.67 12.56 -5.20
N TYR A 24 -4.12 12.21 -6.35
CA TYR A 24 -4.43 10.98 -7.06
C TYR A 24 -3.92 9.77 -6.29
N LYS A 25 -4.76 8.76 -6.13
CA LYS A 25 -4.58 7.67 -5.16
C LYS A 25 -4.49 6.32 -5.86
N PHE A 26 -3.70 5.45 -5.27
CA PHE A 26 -3.64 4.03 -5.60
C PHE A 26 -3.72 3.20 -4.33
N THR A 27 -4.32 2.01 -4.42
CA THR A 27 -4.36 1.03 -3.33
C THR A 27 -4.13 -0.38 -3.86
N CYS A 28 -3.47 -1.20 -3.06
CA CYS A 28 -3.20 -2.61 -3.34
C CYS A 28 -3.47 -3.44 -2.08
N PHE A 29 -4.43 -4.37 -2.16
CA PHE A 29 -4.82 -5.25 -1.05
C PHE A 29 -4.04 -6.55 -1.07
N SER A 30 -3.83 -7.13 0.10
CA SER A 30 -3.16 -8.42 0.28
C SER A 30 -3.90 -9.32 1.26
N ARG A 31 -3.79 -10.64 1.06
CA ARG A 31 -4.26 -11.66 2.01
C ARG A 31 -3.30 -11.87 3.18
N ARG A 32 -2.02 -11.56 2.98
CA ARG A 32 -0.97 -11.72 3.99
C ARG A 32 -0.44 -10.37 4.44
N PRO A 33 0.15 -10.28 5.63
CA PRO A 33 0.84 -9.07 6.07
C PRO A 33 1.89 -8.64 5.05
N PHE A 34 2.04 -7.33 4.88
CA PHE A 34 3.09 -6.78 4.02
C PHE A 34 4.45 -7.08 4.65
N ASP A 35 5.31 -7.70 3.88
CA ASP A 35 6.76 -7.76 4.06
C ASP A 35 7.43 -6.85 3.03
N THR A 36 8.75 -6.80 3.06
CA THR A 36 9.51 -5.95 2.13
C THR A 36 9.24 -6.27 0.66
N GLU A 37 9.12 -7.55 0.30
CA GLU A 37 8.90 -7.96 -1.10
C GLU A 37 7.51 -7.57 -1.59
N LEU A 38 6.49 -7.81 -0.78
CA LEU A 38 5.13 -7.43 -1.10
C LEU A 38 4.96 -5.90 -1.15
N ALA A 39 5.68 -5.17 -0.30
CA ALA A 39 5.71 -3.73 -0.35
C ALA A 39 6.38 -3.23 -1.65
N ILE A 40 7.50 -3.82 -2.08
CA ILE A 40 8.14 -3.52 -3.37
C ILE A 40 7.16 -3.76 -4.52
N TYR A 41 6.53 -4.93 -4.57
CA TYR A 41 5.52 -5.25 -5.57
C TYR A 41 4.37 -4.23 -5.61
N ALA A 42 3.88 -3.80 -4.44
CA ALA A 42 2.83 -2.78 -4.36
C ALA A 42 3.28 -1.41 -4.89
N HIS A 43 4.55 -1.04 -4.71
CA HIS A 43 5.13 0.16 -5.32
C HIS A 43 5.19 0.05 -6.85
N GLU A 44 5.67 -1.08 -7.36
CA GLU A 44 5.73 -1.32 -8.81
C GLU A 44 4.35 -1.26 -9.45
N ARG A 45 3.32 -1.84 -8.80
CA ARG A 45 1.93 -1.74 -9.23
C ARG A 45 1.42 -0.29 -9.23
N ALA A 46 1.83 0.51 -8.23
CA ALA A 46 1.50 1.93 -8.19
C ALA A 46 2.18 2.70 -9.31
N PHE A 47 3.46 2.43 -9.60
CA PHE A 47 4.22 3.06 -10.67
C PHE A 47 3.65 2.73 -12.05
N GLU A 48 3.26 1.48 -12.27
CA GLU A 48 2.55 1.04 -13.47
C GLU A 48 1.22 1.78 -13.63
N TYR A 49 0.42 1.86 -12.57
CA TYR A 49 -0.88 2.54 -12.57
C TYR A 49 -0.75 4.04 -12.84
N PHE A 50 0.25 4.71 -12.30
CA PHE A 50 0.53 6.12 -12.57
C PHE A 50 1.20 6.33 -13.95
N GLY A 51 1.75 5.28 -14.55
CA GLY A 51 2.58 5.38 -15.76
C GLY A 51 3.91 6.08 -15.52
N GLY A 52 4.37 6.07 -14.28
CA GLY A 52 5.62 6.68 -13.84
C GLY A 52 5.75 6.67 -12.33
N LYS A 53 6.89 7.12 -11.84
CA LYS A 53 7.22 7.15 -10.41
C LYS A 53 7.61 8.56 -9.97
N PRO A 54 7.23 9.00 -8.75
CA PRO A 54 7.69 10.29 -8.21
C PRO A 54 9.19 10.24 -7.89
N GLU A 55 9.85 11.39 -7.99
CA GLU A 55 11.27 11.54 -7.60
C GLU A 55 11.48 11.25 -6.12
N LYS A 56 10.52 11.65 -5.27
CA LYS A 56 10.56 11.46 -3.81
C LYS A 56 9.31 10.78 -3.32
N ILE A 57 9.49 9.81 -2.43
CA ILE A 57 8.37 9.12 -1.80
C ILE A 57 8.52 9.25 -0.28
N LEU A 58 7.50 9.79 0.35
CA LEU A 58 7.44 9.97 1.79
C LEU A 58 6.80 8.75 2.45
N TYR A 59 7.48 8.21 3.45
CA TYR A 59 7.06 7.03 4.21
C TYR A 59 6.80 7.37 5.68
N ASP A 60 5.80 6.73 6.27
CA ASP A 60 5.78 6.56 7.73
C ASP A 60 6.90 5.56 8.12
N GLN A 61 7.36 5.63 9.38
CA GLN A 61 8.40 4.73 9.88
C GLN A 61 7.83 3.33 10.10
N ASP A 62 7.70 2.57 9.01
CA ASP A 62 7.20 1.19 9.05
C ASP A 62 8.37 0.20 9.06
N ARG A 63 8.31 -0.79 9.94
CA ARG A 63 9.28 -1.88 10.06
C ARG A 63 9.33 -2.79 8.84
N VAL A 64 8.36 -2.71 7.96
CA VAL A 64 8.36 -3.43 6.67
C VAL A 64 9.52 -3.00 5.77
N LEU A 65 9.88 -1.70 5.81
CA LEU A 65 10.93 -1.11 4.97
C LEU A 65 12.23 -0.84 5.73
N ILE A 66 12.16 -0.78 7.06
CA ILE A 66 13.27 -0.41 7.95
C ILE A 66 13.72 -1.65 8.71
N SER A 67 15.01 -2.00 8.61
CA SER A 67 15.59 -3.13 9.35
C SER A 67 15.97 -2.74 10.78
N ARG A 68 16.47 -1.54 10.99
CA ARG A 68 16.86 -0.99 12.31
C ARG A 68 16.98 0.54 12.29
N GLU A 69 16.92 1.13 13.47
CA GLU A 69 17.28 2.52 13.74
C GLU A 69 18.63 2.54 14.46
N ASN A 70 19.56 3.38 14.00
CA ASN A 70 20.87 3.55 14.61
C ASN A 70 21.12 5.04 14.85
N LEU A 71 21.06 5.48 16.12
CA LEU A 71 21.29 6.87 16.54
C LEU A 71 20.49 7.92 15.74
N GLY A 72 19.26 7.59 15.34
CA GLY A 72 18.40 8.45 14.52
C GLY A 72 18.48 8.19 13.01
N ASP A 73 19.49 7.44 12.55
CA ASP A 73 19.59 7.02 11.17
C ASP A 73 18.77 5.73 10.93
N LEU A 74 17.90 5.78 9.92
CA LEU A 74 17.09 4.63 9.54
C LEU A 74 17.83 3.76 8.54
N VAL A 75 18.07 2.50 8.89
CA VAL A 75 18.67 1.52 8.01
C VAL A 75 17.59 0.73 7.30
N LEU A 76 17.52 0.87 5.98
CA LEU A 76 16.55 0.17 5.14
C LEU A 76 16.84 -1.34 5.11
N THR A 77 15.81 -2.15 4.84
CA THR A 77 16.04 -3.55 4.50
C THR A 77 16.85 -3.65 3.22
N ARG A 78 17.71 -4.66 3.10
CA ARG A 78 18.61 -4.80 1.94
C ARG A 78 17.85 -4.82 0.61
N LYS A 79 16.71 -5.52 0.55
CA LYS A 79 15.89 -5.63 -0.64
C LYS A 79 15.30 -4.26 -1.02
N PHE A 80 14.79 -3.51 -0.05
CA PHE A 80 14.23 -2.20 -0.32
C PHE A 80 15.30 -1.17 -0.73
N GLN A 81 16.49 -1.22 -0.13
CA GLN A 81 17.62 -0.39 -0.53
C GLN A 81 18.04 -0.64 -1.99
N THR A 82 18.07 -1.92 -2.41
CA THR A 82 18.35 -2.29 -3.79
C THR A 82 17.27 -1.74 -4.73
N PHE A 83 15.99 -1.93 -4.40
CA PHE A 83 14.87 -1.40 -5.16
C PHE A 83 14.91 0.13 -5.31
N VAL A 84 15.16 0.88 -4.24
CA VAL A 84 15.31 2.34 -4.27
C VAL A 84 16.40 2.76 -5.25
N ARG A 85 17.56 2.10 -5.20
CA ARG A 85 18.70 2.40 -6.07
C ARG A 85 18.39 2.07 -7.53
N GLU A 86 17.77 0.94 -7.82
CA GLU A 86 17.40 0.52 -9.18
C GLU A 86 16.31 1.41 -9.77
N GLN A 87 15.37 1.83 -8.94
CA GLN A 87 14.29 2.72 -9.37
C GLN A 87 14.65 4.19 -9.35
N HIS A 88 15.81 4.59 -8.82
CA HIS A 88 16.29 5.97 -8.81
C HIS A 88 15.29 6.99 -8.20
N PHE A 89 14.60 6.64 -7.12
CA PHE A 89 13.80 7.58 -6.35
C PHE A 89 14.40 7.80 -4.96
N GLN A 90 14.07 8.92 -4.33
CA GLN A 90 14.54 9.24 -2.98
C GLN A 90 13.47 8.85 -1.93
N PRO A 91 13.73 7.88 -1.06
CA PRO A 91 12.87 7.63 0.09
C PRO A 91 13.09 8.70 1.15
N VAL A 92 12.02 9.27 1.66
CA VAL A 92 12.02 10.24 2.76
C VAL A 92 11.16 9.67 3.88
N PHE A 93 11.68 9.58 5.07
CA PHE A 93 10.93 9.07 6.22
C PHE A 93 10.47 10.22 7.10
N CYS A 94 9.18 10.24 7.44
CA CYS A 94 8.65 11.24 8.35
C CYS A 94 9.33 11.12 9.70
N HIS A 95 9.82 12.22 10.24
CA HIS A 95 10.14 12.29 11.65
C HIS A 95 8.84 12.16 12.46
N LYS A 96 8.92 11.58 13.67
CA LYS A 96 7.76 11.37 14.56
C LYS A 96 6.96 12.68 14.85
N ALA A 97 7.53 13.82 14.51
CA ALA A 97 7.00 15.17 14.76
C ALA A 97 6.46 15.88 13.51
N ASP A 98 6.23 15.21 12.36
CA ASP A 98 5.62 15.82 11.17
C ASP A 98 4.15 15.38 10.99
N PRO A 99 3.19 16.09 11.60
CA PRO A 99 1.77 15.73 11.57
C PRO A 99 1.15 15.91 10.18
N GLU A 100 1.64 16.86 9.37
CA GLU A 100 1.01 17.22 8.11
C GLU A 100 1.21 16.13 7.04
N SER A 101 2.42 15.64 6.92
CA SER A 101 2.76 14.58 5.96
C SER A 101 2.09 13.25 6.35
N LYS A 102 2.07 12.92 7.63
CA LYS A 102 1.40 11.75 8.17
C LYS A 102 -0.11 11.79 7.95
N GLY A 103 -0.74 12.94 8.18
CA GLY A 103 -2.18 13.13 8.00
C GLY A 103 -2.67 12.85 6.57
N LYS A 104 -1.84 13.06 5.55
CA LYS A 104 -2.23 12.78 4.15
C LYS A 104 -2.44 11.29 3.91
N VAL A 105 -1.55 10.43 4.37
CA VAL A 105 -1.65 8.98 4.22
C VAL A 105 -2.74 8.41 5.12
N GLU A 106 -2.79 8.83 6.37
CA GLU A 106 -3.84 8.41 7.32
C GLU A 106 -5.25 8.71 6.78
N ASN A 107 -5.45 9.87 6.17
CA ASN A 107 -6.72 10.25 5.55
C ASN A 107 -7.09 9.33 4.38
N VAL A 108 -6.11 8.90 3.55
CA VAL A 108 -6.38 7.94 2.47
C VAL A 108 -6.76 6.58 3.06
N VAL A 109 -6.03 6.10 4.06
CA VAL A 109 -6.33 4.83 4.73
C VAL A 109 -7.74 4.86 5.34
N LYS A 110 -8.08 5.92 6.06
CA LYS A 110 -9.42 6.11 6.63
C LYS A 110 -10.49 6.14 5.54
N TYR A 111 -10.27 6.90 4.47
CA TYR A 111 -11.19 7.03 3.36
C TYR A 111 -11.51 5.69 2.70
N VAL A 112 -10.49 4.86 2.46
CA VAL A 112 -10.66 3.51 1.89
C VAL A 112 -11.42 2.61 2.85
N LYS A 113 -11.05 2.60 4.13
CA LYS A 113 -11.72 1.77 5.15
C LYS A 113 -13.19 2.11 5.29
N GLU A 114 -13.52 3.39 5.37
CA GLU A 114 -14.88 3.87 5.66
C GLU A 114 -15.81 3.90 4.43
N ASN A 115 -15.27 4.01 3.21
CA ASN A 115 -16.10 4.19 2.02
C ASN A 115 -16.01 3.04 1.02
N PHE A 116 -14.92 2.27 1.01
CA PHE A 116 -14.76 1.13 0.10
C PHE A 116 -15.01 -0.21 0.79
N LEU A 117 -14.43 -0.43 1.98
CA LEU A 117 -14.49 -1.73 2.66
C LEU A 117 -15.79 -1.94 3.45
N VAL A 118 -16.52 -0.88 3.78
CA VAL A 118 -17.76 -1.00 4.56
C VAL A 118 -18.81 -1.81 3.79
N ALA A 119 -19.35 -2.82 4.48
CA ALA A 119 -20.39 -3.72 3.98
C ALA A 119 -20.03 -4.51 2.70
N ARG A 120 -18.76 -4.55 2.30
CA ARG A 120 -18.32 -5.32 1.14
C ARG A 120 -18.14 -6.79 1.50
N VAL A 121 -18.62 -7.66 0.62
CA VAL A 121 -18.39 -9.10 0.73
C VAL A 121 -17.08 -9.43 0.04
N PHE A 122 -16.13 -9.99 0.79
CA PHE A 122 -14.87 -10.48 0.22
C PHE A 122 -15.14 -11.74 -0.62
N ARG A 123 -14.66 -11.77 -1.84
CA ARG A 123 -14.66 -12.93 -2.74
C ARG A 123 -13.25 -13.50 -2.88
N ASP A 124 -12.40 -12.75 -3.55
CA ASP A 124 -10.98 -13.03 -3.75
C ASP A 124 -10.18 -11.73 -3.82
N ILE A 125 -8.85 -11.83 -3.75
CA ILE A 125 -7.97 -10.66 -3.67
C ILE A 125 -7.88 -9.91 -4.99
N ASP A 126 -7.94 -10.61 -6.11
CA ASP A 126 -7.80 -10.00 -7.43
C ASP A 126 -9.05 -9.18 -7.79
N SER A 127 -10.22 -9.74 -7.49
CA SER A 127 -11.49 -9.02 -7.61
C SER A 127 -11.52 -7.79 -6.70
N LEU A 128 -11.06 -7.92 -5.44
CA LEU A 128 -11.00 -6.80 -4.51
C LEU A 128 -10.08 -5.68 -5.02
N ASN A 129 -8.91 -6.01 -5.53
CA ASN A 129 -7.96 -5.05 -6.09
C ASN A 129 -8.53 -4.34 -7.32
N ARG A 130 -9.12 -5.08 -8.24
CA ARG A 130 -9.76 -4.51 -9.43
C ARG A 130 -10.90 -3.56 -9.05
N GLU A 131 -11.83 -4.02 -8.20
CA GLU A 131 -12.95 -3.22 -7.73
C GLU A 131 -12.52 -1.97 -6.95
N ALA A 132 -11.39 -2.04 -6.23
CA ALA A 132 -10.84 -0.90 -5.51
C ALA A 132 -10.34 0.19 -6.47
N LEU A 133 -9.62 -0.19 -7.52
CA LEU A 133 -9.16 0.77 -8.53
C LEU A 133 -10.33 1.39 -9.30
N GLU A 134 -11.30 0.59 -9.72
CA GLU A 134 -12.52 1.10 -10.37
C GLU A 134 -13.31 2.07 -9.47
N TRP A 135 -13.39 1.74 -8.19
CA TRP A 135 -14.03 2.61 -7.21
C TRP A 135 -13.24 3.91 -7.00
N LEU A 136 -11.90 3.84 -6.88
CA LEU A 136 -11.05 5.02 -6.78
C LEU A 136 -11.24 5.93 -8.00
N GLU A 137 -11.27 5.37 -9.20
CA GLU A 137 -11.48 6.15 -10.44
C GLU A 137 -12.81 6.91 -10.44
N ARG A 138 -13.88 6.30 -9.94
CA ARG A 138 -15.21 6.95 -9.90
C ARG A 138 -15.37 7.94 -8.75
N THR A 139 -14.65 7.71 -7.64
CA THR A 139 -14.87 8.45 -6.40
C THR A 139 -13.64 9.20 -5.92
N GLY A 140 -12.63 8.50 -5.37
CA GLY A 140 -11.46 9.11 -4.73
C GLY A 140 -10.59 9.93 -5.69
N ASN A 141 -10.56 9.54 -6.96
CA ASN A 141 -9.81 10.22 -8.03
C ASN A 141 -10.73 11.03 -8.97
N GLY A 142 -12.00 10.65 -9.06
CA GLY A 142 -12.94 11.26 -10.02
C GLY A 142 -13.84 12.34 -9.45
N LYS A 143 -13.92 12.52 -8.14
CA LYS A 143 -14.73 13.56 -7.48
C LYS A 143 -13.87 14.66 -6.89
N VAL A 144 -14.47 15.83 -6.67
CA VAL A 144 -13.79 16.95 -6.01
C VAL A 144 -13.26 16.55 -4.65
N HIS A 145 -11.97 16.73 -4.43
CA HIS A 145 -11.30 16.43 -3.17
C HIS A 145 -11.72 17.46 -2.11
N GLY A 146 -12.20 16.98 -0.96
CA GLY A 146 -12.82 17.82 0.07
C GLY A 146 -11.95 18.99 0.55
N THR A 147 -10.64 18.74 0.78
CA THR A 147 -9.71 19.76 1.27
C THR A 147 -9.05 20.54 0.12
N ALA A 148 -8.57 19.84 -0.92
CA ALA A 148 -7.82 20.47 -2.00
C ALA A 148 -8.73 21.20 -3.02
N ARG A 149 -10.05 20.95 -2.99
CA ARG A 149 -11.06 21.58 -3.85
C ARG A 149 -10.77 21.42 -5.36
N LEU A 150 -10.11 20.34 -5.75
CA LEU A 150 -9.75 19.95 -7.11
C LEU A 150 -10.24 18.51 -7.39
N VAL A 151 -10.33 18.15 -8.66
CA VAL A 151 -10.58 16.77 -9.09
C VAL A 151 -9.23 16.09 -9.29
N PRO A 152 -8.87 15.07 -8.49
CA PRO A 152 -7.53 14.45 -8.55
C PRO A 152 -7.13 13.96 -9.93
N ARG A 153 -8.06 13.41 -10.72
CA ARG A 153 -7.79 12.95 -12.08
C ARG A 153 -7.38 14.08 -13.04
N GLU A 154 -8.03 15.22 -12.92
CA GLU A 154 -7.72 16.39 -13.77
C GLU A 154 -6.33 16.94 -13.44
N GLU A 155 -6.04 17.11 -12.16
CA GLU A 155 -4.73 17.56 -11.70
C GLU A 155 -3.63 16.52 -11.98
N PHE A 156 -3.96 15.23 -11.98
CA PHE A 156 -3.02 14.17 -12.32
C PHE A 156 -2.58 14.27 -13.78
N ALA A 157 -3.44 14.69 -14.69
CA ALA A 157 -3.05 14.89 -16.09
C ALA A 157 -1.89 15.87 -16.24
N VAL A 158 -1.81 16.87 -15.35
CA VAL A 158 -0.65 17.79 -15.26
C VAL A 158 0.53 17.17 -14.52
N GLU A 159 0.27 16.57 -13.32
CA GLU A 159 1.33 16.01 -12.48
C GLU A 159 2.05 14.83 -13.15
N LYS A 160 1.37 14.08 -14.00
CA LYS A 160 1.94 12.94 -14.73
C LYS A 160 3.19 13.32 -15.56
N SER A 161 3.24 14.52 -16.12
CA SER A 161 4.39 14.97 -16.90
C SER A 161 5.68 15.16 -16.07
N PHE A 162 5.56 15.23 -14.75
CA PHE A 162 6.69 15.36 -13.82
C PHE A 162 7.12 14.01 -13.21
N LEU A 163 6.43 12.93 -13.51
CA LEU A 163 6.82 11.60 -13.04
C LEU A 163 8.00 11.08 -13.90
N ILE A 164 8.94 10.40 -13.24
CA ILE A 164 10.01 9.68 -13.91
C ILE A 164 9.37 8.46 -14.61
N PRO A 165 9.62 8.21 -15.90
CA PRO A 165 9.07 7.06 -16.60
C PRO A 165 9.37 5.75 -15.88
N TYR A 166 8.39 4.85 -15.82
CA TYR A 166 8.53 3.50 -15.29
C TYR A 166 8.31 2.49 -16.41
N HIS A 167 9.27 1.60 -16.60
CA HIS A 167 9.27 0.58 -17.66
C HIS A 167 9.33 -0.85 -17.10
N GLY A 168 9.18 -1.01 -15.79
CA GLY A 168 9.15 -2.30 -15.15
C GLY A 168 7.83 -3.05 -15.39
N THR A 169 7.86 -4.36 -15.15
CA THR A 169 6.66 -5.19 -15.08
C THR A 169 6.57 -5.75 -13.65
N PRO A 170 5.55 -5.35 -12.88
CA PRO A 170 5.39 -5.84 -11.52
C PRO A 170 5.31 -7.36 -11.46
N GLN A 171 6.17 -7.98 -10.67
CA GLN A 171 6.16 -9.42 -10.46
C GLN A 171 5.67 -9.70 -9.04
N PRO A 172 4.58 -10.46 -8.87
CA PRO A 172 4.13 -10.83 -7.55
C PRO A 172 5.23 -11.65 -6.86
N PRO A 173 5.49 -11.40 -5.57
CA PRO A 173 6.45 -12.20 -4.82
C PRO A 173 5.98 -13.66 -4.82
N GLN A 174 6.93 -14.57 -5.01
CA GLN A 174 6.64 -15.99 -4.95
C GLN A 174 6.07 -16.32 -3.56
N GLU A 175 4.92 -16.99 -3.52
CA GLU A 175 4.41 -17.56 -2.29
C GLU A 175 5.37 -18.69 -1.90
N GLU A 176 6.21 -18.44 -0.90
CA GLU A 176 6.92 -19.55 -0.25
C GLU A 176 5.86 -20.48 0.32
N MET A 177 5.71 -21.66 -0.26
CA MET A 177 4.95 -22.75 0.37
C MET A 177 5.68 -23.10 1.67
N ARG A 178 5.23 -22.52 2.78
CA ARG A 178 5.73 -22.91 4.09
C ARG A 178 5.11 -24.25 4.44
N GLU A 179 5.89 -25.30 4.34
CA GLU A 179 5.48 -26.60 4.88
C GLU A 179 5.47 -26.51 6.40
N TYR A 180 4.30 -26.68 6.97
CA TYR A 180 4.14 -26.79 8.41
C TYR A 180 4.04 -28.28 8.79
N HIS A 181 4.93 -28.75 9.62
CA HIS A 181 4.80 -30.07 10.21
C HIS A 181 3.65 -30.06 11.24
N VAL A 182 2.55 -30.73 10.90
CA VAL A 182 1.45 -30.96 11.83
C VAL A 182 1.89 -32.01 12.83
N ARG A 183 1.85 -31.71 14.12
CA ARG A 183 2.12 -32.66 15.19
C ARG A 183 1.00 -33.69 15.32
N LYS A 184 1.27 -34.81 15.99
CA LYS A 184 0.30 -35.89 16.22
C LYS A 184 -0.99 -35.44 16.96
N ASP A 185 -0.93 -34.31 17.65
CA ASP A 185 -2.06 -33.68 18.35
C ASP A 185 -2.84 -32.66 17.49
N ASN A 186 -2.62 -32.66 16.17
CA ASN A 186 -3.18 -31.70 15.21
C ASN A 186 -2.81 -30.23 15.49
N THR A 187 -1.74 -29.97 16.22
CA THR A 187 -1.21 -28.61 16.42
C THR A 187 -0.12 -28.27 15.40
N VAL A 188 -0.07 -26.99 15.00
CA VAL A 188 0.97 -26.45 14.15
C VAL A 188 1.80 -25.47 14.96
N GLN A 189 3.11 -25.66 15.03
CA GLN A 189 3.99 -24.72 15.70
C GLN A 189 4.33 -23.58 14.73
N TYR A 190 3.77 -22.40 14.96
CA TYR A 190 4.13 -21.18 14.25
C TYR A 190 5.36 -20.56 14.91
N ARG A 191 6.51 -20.58 14.24
CA ARG A 191 7.67 -19.77 14.66
C ARG A 191 7.46 -18.36 14.11
N GLY A 192 6.86 -17.49 14.90
CA GLY A 192 6.93 -16.07 14.68
C GLY A 192 8.37 -15.61 14.98
N ASN A 193 9.03 -14.92 14.03
CA ASN A 193 10.25 -14.16 14.28
C ASN A 193 9.90 -12.89 15.06
#